data_59e0d1c85194df036e391bfab856a1d4
#
_entry.id   59e0d1c85194df036e391bfab856a1d4
#
_cell.length_a   1.000
_cell.length_b   1.000
_cell.length_c   1.000
_cell.angle_alpha   90.00
_cell.angle_beta   90.00
_cell.angle_gamma   90.00
#
_symmetry.space_group_name_H-M   'P 1'
#
loop_
_entity.id
_entity.type
_entity.pdbx_description
1 polymer ?
#
loop_
_entity_poly.entity_id
_entity_poly.type
_entity_poly.pdbx_seq_one_letter_code
_entity_poly.pdbx_strand_id
1 'polypeptide(L)'
;TKIKIERPKSEYSDAPPCIELMALNKIPEGGRNNALFHYAVYAKKKWPAEWKSRTTMFNIAASATPLSESEVDIIKRQHEKKDWGYKCNDVPMCNLCDKKLCRERKYGIGEEIVFPALTDLQKIKLEKPYYYLNVDGERLHLENVKFLKQQSLFQEACMEQLDFKPPTVKPKDWDMIINPLMKNHEPVEAPEGVT
;
A
#
# COMPACT_ATOMS: atom_id res chain seq x y z
N THR A 1 6.59 37.28 21.12
CA THR A 1 6.65 35.84 21.44
C THR A 1 5.28 35.26 21.04
N LYS A 2 5.22 34.51 19.92
CA LYS A 2 3.99 33.79 19.51
C LYS A 2 3.83 32.60 20.40
N ILE A 3 2.81 32.61 21.25
CA ILE A 3 2.42 31.46 22.09
C ILE A 3 1.88 30.41 21.12
N LYS A 4 2.61 29.31 20.96
CA LYS A 4 2.15 28.12 20.22
C LYS A 4 1.13 27.42 21.09
N ILE A 5 -0.16 27.64 20.82
CA ILE A 5 -1.23 26.89 21.45
C ILE A 5 -1.16 25.48 20.86
N GLU A 6 -0.55 24.55 21.58
CA GLU A 6 -0.64 23.13 21.23
C GLU A 6 -2.08 22.69 21.44
N ARG A 7 -2.80 22.46 20.36
CA ARG A 7 -4.12 21.82 20.43
C ARG A 7 -3.92 20.39 20.97
N PRO A 8 -4.76 19.93 21.93
CA PRO A 8 -4.66 18.56 22.39
C PRO A 8 -4.75 17.64 21.18
N LYS A 9 -3.82 16.67 21.10
CA LYS A 9 -3.82 15.68 20.03
C LYS A 9 -5.14 14.93 20.07
N SER A 10 -5.88 14.95 18.96
CA SER A 10 -7.08 14.13 18.80
C SER A 10 -6.73 12.65 19.00
N GLU A 11 -7.66 11.88 19.56
CA GLU A 11 -7.56 10.41 19.64
C GLU A 11 -7.25 9.76 18.25
N TYR A 12 -7.65 10.41 17.17
CA TYR A 12 -7.48 9.96 15.79
C TYR A 12 -6.33 10.66 15.05
N SER A 13 -5.37 11.23 15.76
CA SER A 13 -4.24 11.95 15.14
C SER A 13 -3.31 11.04 14.32
N ASP A 14 -3.35 9.73 14.55
CA ASP A 14 -2.61 8.69 13.81
C ASP A 14 -3.43 8.00 12.72
N ALA A 15 -4.73 8.31 12.63
CA ALA A 15 -5.67 7.76 11.67
C ALA A 15 -5.65 8.53 10.32
N PRO A 16 -6.22 7.97 9.26
CA PRO A 16 -6.55 8.76 8.08
C PRO A 16 -7.32 10.03 8.46
N PRO A 17 -6.98 11.21 7.89
CA PRO A 17 -7.63 12.49 8.24
C PRO A 17 -9.15 12.49 8.09
N CYS A 18 -9.68 11.71 7.13
CA CYS A 18 -11.13 11.55 6.95
C CYS A 18 -11.82 10.93 8.16
N ILE A 19 -11.18 10.00 8.87
CA ILE A 19 -11.71 9.40 10.11
C ILE A 19 -11.78 10.45 11.22
N GLU A 20 -10.74 11.24 11.39
CA GLU A 20 -10.72 12.34 12.37
C GLU A 20 -11.82 13.35 12.09
N LEU A 21 -12.00 13.74 10.83
CA LEU A 21 -13.05 14.69 10.43
C LEU A 21 -14.46 14.10 10.61
N MET A 22 -14.68 12.82 10.33
CA MET A 22 -15.96 12.17 10.58
C MET A 22 -16.28 12.10 12.07
N ALA A 23 -15.29 11.86 12.91
CA ALA A 23 -15.47 11.87 14.37
C ALA A 23 -15.86 13.26 14.88
N LEU A 24 -15.29 14.34 14.32
CA LEU A 24 -15.58 15.72 14.69
C LEU A 24 -16.94 16.23 14.19
N ASN A 25 -17.23 15.98 12.93
CA ASN A 25 -18.35 16.61 12.20
C ASN A 25 -19.58 15.70 12.05
N LYS A 26 -19.52 14.50 12.54
CA LYS A 26 -20.49 13.42 12.34
C LYS A 26 -20.59 12.93 10.88
N ILE A 27 -20.97 11.67 10.75
CA ILE A 27 -21.12 11.00 9.47
C ILE A 27 -22.50 11.31 8.90
N PRO A 28 -22.61 11.75 7.63
CA PRO A 28 -23.88 11.97 6.98
C PRO A 28 -24.64 10.67 6.80
N GLU A 29 -25.98 10.71 6.82
CA GLU A 29 -26.84 9.54 6.81
C GLU A 29 -26.56 8.58 5.63
N GLY A 30 -26.38 9.10 4.43
CA GLY A 30 -26.10 8.29 3.24
C GLY A 30 -24.71 7.63 3.17
N GLY A 31 -23.81 7.99 4.07
CA GLY A 31 -22.41 7.50 4.08
C GLY A 31 -22.05 6.56 5.22
N ARG A 32 -22.99 6.25 6.11
CA ARG A 32 -22.70 5.53 7.37
C ARG A 32 -22.08 4.15 7.17
N ASN A 33 -22.59 3.36 6.25
CA ASN A 33 -22.08 2.02 5.98
C ASN A 33 -20.63 2.05 5.47
N ASN A 34 -20.36 2.88 4.46
CA ASN A 34 -19.01 3.05 3.92
C ASN A 34 -18.03 3.61 4.97
N ALA A 35 -18.46 4.60 5.75
CA ALA A 35 -17.67 5.20 6.80
C ALA A 35 -17.31 4.19 7.89
N LEU A 36 -18.25 3.39 8.33
CA LEU A 36 -18.01 2.37 9.36
C LEU A 36 -17.12 1.23 8.85
N PHE A 37 -17.30 0.82 7.61
CA PHE A 37 -16.42 -0.15 6.94
C PHE A 37 -14.98 0.37 6.88
N HIS A 38 -14.81 1.62 6.47
CA HIS A 38 -13.52 2.31 6.41
C HIS A 38 -12.86 2.44 7.79
N TYR A 39 -13.64 2.80 8.81
CA TYR A 39 -13.15 2.86 10.19
C TYR A 39 -12.69 1.49 10.68
N ALA A 40 -13.39 0.40 10.36
CA ALA A 40 -13.02 -0.95 10.76
C ALA A 40 -11.64 -1.38 10.22
N VAL A 41 -11.25 -0.90 9.03
CA VAL A 41 -9.89 -1.08 8.50
C VAL A 41 -8.85 -0.47 9.44
N TYR A 42 -9.06 0.77 9.86
CA TYR A 42 -8.19 1.47 10.80
C TYR A 42 -8.16 0.79 12.19
N ALA A 43 -9.34 0.50 12.72
CA ALA A 43 -9.47 -0.12 14.05
C ALA A 43 -8.76 -1.47 14.11
N LYS A 44 -8.88 -2.29 13.09
CA LYS A 44 -8.21 -3.58 12.99
C LYS A 44 -6.68 -3.47 12.96
N LYS A 45 -6.14 -2.43 12.31
CA LYS A 45 -4.70 -2.15 12.32
C LYS A 45 -4.20 -1.68 13.68
N LYS A 46 -4.94 -0.80 14.34
CA LYS A 46 -4.51 -0.17 15.59
C LYS A 46 -4.80 -1.02 16.82
N TRP A 47 -5.96 -1.68 16.86
CA TRP A 47 -6.43 -2.49 17.99
C TRP A 47 -6.89 -3.88 17.53
N PRO A 48 -5.96 -4.76 17.14
CA PRO A 48 -6.32 -6.09 16.60
C PRO A 48 -7.23 -6.93 17.48
N ALA A 49 -7.12 -6.80 18.82
CA ALA A 49 -7.95 -7.54 19.77
C ALA A 49 -9.31 -6.87 20.09
N GLU A 50 -9.41 -5.54 19.88
CA GLU A 50 -10.56 -4.73 20.30
C GLU A 50 -11.34 -4.10 19.14
N TRP A 51 -10.92 -4.33 17.90
CA TRP A 51 -11.46 -3.62 16.74
C TRP A 51 -12.98 -3.75 16.58
N LYS A 52 -13.58 -4.87 17.00
CA LYS A 52 -15.02 -5.09 16.91
C LYS A 52 -15.79 -4.16 17.85
N SER A 53 -15.38 -4.09 19.12
CA SER A 53 -15.99 -3.17 20.10
C SER A 53 -15.74 -1.72 19.73
N ARG A 54 -14.54 -1.39 19.25
CA ARG A 54 -14.21 -0.04 18.78
C ARG A 54 -15.06 0.39 17.59
N THR A 55 -15.35 -0.52 16.65
CA THR A 55 -16.23 -0.26 15.51
C THR A 55 -17.66 0.04 15.95
N THR A 56 -18.19 -0.72 16.91
CA THR A 56 -19.52 -0.44 17.50
C THR A 56 -19.55 0.93 18.17
N MET A 57 -18.52 1.26 18.95
CA MET A 57 -18.44 2.56 19.65
C MET A 57 -18.35 3.72 18.67
N PHE A 58 -17.58 3.59 17.61
CA PHE A 58 -17.47 4.61 16.56
C PHE A 58 -18.80 4.87 15.84
N ASN A 59 -19.55 3.80 15.54
CA ASN A 59 -20.89 3.90 14.96
C ASN A 59 -21.81 4.80 15.82
N ILE A 60 -21.80 4.61 17.12
CA ILE A 60 -22.61 5.39 18.04
C ILE A 60 -22.09 6.83 18.19
N ALA A 61 -20.79 6.99 18.35
CA ALA A 61 -20.18 8.29 18.63
C ALA A 61 -20.14 9.20 17.40
N ALA A 62 -19.87 8.66 16.21
CA ALA A 62 -19.64 9.44 15.00
C ALA A 62 -20.90 9.65 14.14
N SER A 63 -22.01 8.96 14.39
CA SER A 63 -23.24 9.09 13.62
C SER A 63 -24.35 9.75 14.44
N ALA A 64 -25.07 10.71 13.85
CA ALA A 64 -26.27 11.28 14.48
C ALA A 64 -27.40 10.23 14.54
N THR A 65 -27.49 9.39 13.51
CA THR A 65 -28.40 8.24 13.41
C THR A 65 -27.58 6.98 13.18
N PRO A 66 -27.11 6.28 14.21
CA PRO A 66 -26.25 5.10 14.07
C PRO A 66 -26.87 3.98 13.20
N LEU A 67 -26.04 3.18 12.56
CA LEU A 67 -26.46 1.94 11.95
C LEU A 67 -27.02 0.97 13.00
N SER A 68 -27.96 0.13 12.62
CA SER A 68 -28.47 -0.94 13.49
C SER A 68 -27.39 -1.97 13.83
N GLU A 69 -27.58 -2.70 14.91
CA GLU A 69 -26.65 -3.75 15.33
C GLU A 69 -26.43 -4.80 14.23
N SER A 70 -27.50 -5.19 13.53
CA SER A 70 -27.41 -6.15 12.42
C SER A 70 -26.55 -5.65 11.25
N GLU A 71 -26.62 -4.37 10.90
CA GLU A 71 -25.77 -3.76 9.87
C GLU A 71 -24.30 -3.70 10.31
N VAL A 72 -24.06 -3.35 11.56
CA VAL A 72 -22.70 -3.35 12.14
C VAL A 72 -22.10 -4.76 12.15
N ASP A 73 -22.89 -5.78 12.48
CA ASP A 73 -22.43 -7.17 12.49
C ASP A 73 -22.11 -7.69 11.07
N ILE A 74 -22.79 -7.23 10.04
CA ILE A 74 -22.45 -7.55 8.65
C ILE A 74 -21.03 -7.02 8.34
N ILE A 75 -20.75 -5.78 8.69
CA ILE A 75 -19.43 -5.18 8.48
C ILE A 75 -18.35 -5.95 9.24
N LYS A 76 -18.58 -6.27 10.52
CA LYS A 76 -17.64 -7.06 11.31
C LYS A 76 -17.34 -8.42 10.68
N ARG A 77 -18.36 -9.15 10.23
CA ARG A 77 -18.20 -10.45 9.55
C ARG A 77 -17.40 -10.34 8.25
N GLN A 78 -17.56 -9.25 7.49
CA GLN A 78 -16.75 -9.01 6.30
C GLN A 78 -15.27 -8.83 6.64
N HIS A 79 -14.96 -8.08 7.69
CA HIS A 79 -13.60 -7.84 8.16
C HIS A 79 -12.96 -9.05 8.87
N GLU A 80 -13.75 -9.98 9.40
CA GLU A 80 -13.26 -11.26 9.92
C GLU A 80 -12.72 -12.17 8.81
N LYS A 81 -13.36 -12.15 7.64
CA LYS A 81 -13.02 -13.05 6.52
C LYS A 81 -11.69 -12.71 5.85
N LYS A 82 -11.36 -11.41 5.77
CA LYS A 82 -10.11 -10.95 5.18
C LYS A 82 -9.75 -9.53 5.62
N ASP A 83 -8.50 -9.14 5.39
CA ASP A 83 -8.07 -7.76 5.55
C ASP A 83 -8.46 -6.94 4.31
N TRP A 84 -9.15 -5.83 4.56
CA TRP A 84 -9.59 -4.91 3.54
C TRP A 84 -8.72 -3.66 3.50
N GLY A 85 -8.64 -3.03 2.33
CA GLY A 85 -8.07 -1.70 2.17
C GLY A 85 -9.06 -0.59 2.51
N TYR A 86 -8.55 0.63 2.66
CA TYR A 86 -9.37 1.81 2.86
C TYR A 86 -10.27 2.11 1.66
N LYS A 87 -11.50 2.57 1.94
CA LYS A 87 -12.49 2.97 0.91
C LYS A 87 -12.38 4.45 0.56
N CYS A 88 -11.20 4.87 0.10
CA CYS A 88 -10.90 6.29 -0.14
C CYS A 88 -11.74 6.95 -1.23
N ASN A 89 -12.24 6.18 -2.19
CA ASN A 89 -13.04 6.69 -3.30
C ASN A 89 -14.55 6.76 -3.01
N ASP A 90 -14.99 6.21 -1.89
CA ASP A 90 -16.38 6.18 -1.50
C ASP A 90 -16.76 7.41 -0.68
N VAL A 91 -18.02 7.83 -0.78
CA VAL A 91 -18.59 8.90 0.04
C VAL A 91 -18.81 8.34 1.47
N PRO A 92 -18.49 9.09 2.54
CA PRO A 92 -18.03 10.49 2.58
C PRO A 92 -16.50 10.67 2.51
N MET A 93 -15.69 9.59 2.52
CA MET A 93 -14.24 9.68 2.63
C MET A 93 -13.59 10.48 1.51
N CYS A 94 -14.06 10.30 0.27
CA CYS A 94 -13.51 11.03 -0.88
C CYS A 94 -13.65 12.55 -0.74
N ASN A 95 -14.67 13.04 -0.05
CA ASN A 95 -14.91 14.47 0.19
C ASN A 95 -14.08 15.03 1.37
N LEU A 96 -13.55 14.17 2.21
CA LEU A 96 -12.79 14.49 3.43
C LEU A 96 -11.30 14.14 3.29
N CYS A 97 -10.89 13.67 2.11
CA CYS A 97 -9.57 13.12 1.88
C CYS A 97 -8.48 14.20 1.83
N ASP A 98 -7.45 14.01 2.63
CA ASP A 98 -6.17 14.71 2.51
C ASP A 98 -5.07 13.65 2.35
N LYS A 99 -4.74 13.33 1.11
CA LYS A 99 -3.75 12.28 0.78
C LYS A 99 -2.37 12.58 1.33
N LYS A 100 -1.94 13.83 1.29
CA LYS A 100 -0.61 14.23 1.79
C LYS A 100 -0.48 13.95 3.28
N LEU A 101 -1.43 14.44 4.06
CA LEU A 101 -1.44 14.22 5.51
C LEU A 101 -1.64 12.74 5.86
N CYS A 102 -2.48 12.03 5.11
CA CYS A 102 -2.75 10.60 5.32
C CYS A 102 -1.50 9.73 5.13
N ARG A 103 -0.61 10.08 4.20
CA ARG A 103 0.67 9.37 3.99
C ARG A 103 1.62 9.52 5.18
N GLU A 104 1.58 10.66 5.86
CA GLU A 104 2.44 10.94 7.02
C GLU A 104 1.95 10.26 8.30
N ARG A 105 0.69 9.83 8.35
CA ARG A 105 0.08 9.24 9.54
C ARG A 105 0.36 7.75 9.66
N LYS A 106 0.60 7.29 10.88
CA LYS A 106 0.98 5.90 11.20
C LYS A 106 0.03 4.85 10.60
N TYR A 107 -1.28 5.10 10.67
CA TYR A 107 -2.30 4.19 10.15
C TYR A 107 -3.00 4.74 8.91
N GLY A 108 -2.40 5.72 8.26
CA GLY A 108 -2.87 6.26 6.99
C GLY A 108 -2.64 5.29 5.82
N ILE A 109 -2.74 5.81 4.61
CA ILE A 109 -2.52 5.04 3.37
C ILE A 109 -1.05 4.64 3.16
N GLY A 110 -0.13 5.17 3.96
CA GLY A 110 1.31 4.97 3.80
C GLY A 110 1.88 5.77 2.62
N GLU A 111 3.17 5.68 2.46
CA GLU A 111 3.83 6.21 1.27
C GLU A 111 3.31 5.47 0.04
N GLU A 112 3.10 6.18 -1.04
CA GLU A 112 2.81 5.56 -2.33
C GLU A 112 4.06 4.78 -2.73
N ILE A 113 4.02 3.46 -2.59
CA ILE A 113 5.12 2.61 -3.02
C ILE A 113 5.10 2.63 -4.55
N VAL A 114 5.91 3.50 -5.12
CA VAL A 114 6.10 3.59 -6.55
C VAL A 114 6.92 2.38 -6.99
N PHE A 115 6.50 1.71 -8.06
CA PHE A 115 7.30 0.64 -8.65
C PHE A 115 8.62 1.25 -9.17
N PRO A 116 9.79 0.63 -8.89
CA PRO A 116 11.07 1.19 -9.27
C PRO A 116 11.21 1.30 -10.80
N ALA A 117 11.94 2.30 -11.25
CA ALA A 117 12.30 2.42 -12.66
C ALA A 117 13.30 1.31 -13.03
N LEU A 118 12.92 0.49 -14.01
CA LEU A 118 13.77 -0.57 -14.55
C LEU A 118 14.33 -0.14 -15.91
N THR A 119 15.65 -0.11 -16.02
CA THR A 119 16.37 0.33 -17.22
C THR A 119 17.59 -0.54 -17.52
N ASP A 120 18.10 -0.43 -18.72
CA ASP A 120 19.42 -0.95 -19.12
C ASP A 120 19.62 -2.45 -18.83
N LEU A 121 18.68 -3.28 -19.30
CA LEU A 121 18.83 -4.73 -19.23
C LEU A 121 19.98 -5.17 -20.13
N GLN A 122 21.00 -5.79 -19.52
CA GLN A 122 22.15 -6.36 -20.21
C GLN A 122 22.13 -7.88 -20.08
N LYS A 123 22.33 -8.57 -21.21
CA LYS A 123 22.52 -10.01 -21.24
C LYS A 123 24.00 -10.31 -21.44
N ILE A 124 24.62 -10.95 -20.46
CA ILE A 124 26.02 -11.37 -20.56
C ILE A 124 26.09 -12.69 -21.33
N LYS A 125 26.81 -12.68 -22.46
CA LYS A 125 26.93 -13.83 -23.38
C LYS A 125 27.88 -14.87 -22.81
N LEU A 126 27.30 -15.94 -22.31
CA LEU A 126 27.97 -17.16 -21.87
C LEU A 126 27.11 -18.36 -22.29
N GLU A 127 27.61 -19.59 -22.14
CA GLU A 127 26.82 -20.80 -22.32
C GLU A 127 25.57 -20.80 -21.44
N LYS A 128 25.69 -20.32 -20.20
CA LYS A 128 24.59 -20.01 -19.30
C LYS A 128 24.57 -18.50 -19.06
N PRO A 129 23.80 -17.75 -19.84
CA PRO A 129 23.78 -16.31 -19.73
C PRO A 129 23.19 -15.85 -18.39
N TYR A 130 23.75 -14.79 -17.85
CA TYR A 130 23.21 -14.03 -16.73
C TYR A 130 22.92 -12.59 -17.15
N TYR A 131 22.26 -11.84 -16.29
CA TYR A 131 21.75 -10.52 -16.65
C TYR A 131 22.12 -9.47 -15.60
N TYR A 132 22.24 -8.23 -16.03
CA TYR A 132 22.24 -7.05 -15.18
C TYR A 132 21.06 -6.16 -15.54
N LEU A 133 20.45 -5.55 -14.55
CA LEU A 133 19.33 -4.63 -14.68
C LEU A 133 19.56 -3.45 -13.75
N ASN A 134 19.33 -2.22 -14.21
CA ASN A 134 19.29 -1.07 -13.33
C ASN A 134 17.91 -0.91 -12.72
N VAL A 135 17.86 -0.84 -11.40
CA VAL A 135 16.65 -0.66 -10.58
C VAL A 135 16.82 0.66 -9.83
N ASP A 136 16.10 1.69 -10.23
CA ASP A 136 16.27 3.08 -9.73
C ASP A 136 17.73 3.58 -9.83
N GLY A 137 18.45 3.15 -10.88
CA GLY A 137 19.85 3.50 -11.10
C GLY A 137 20.87 2.59 -10.38
N GLU A 138 20.43 1.67 -9.52
CA GLU A 138 21.29 0.67 -8.89
C GLU A 138 21.35 -0.62 -9.69
N ARG A 139 22.54 -1.21 -9.78
CA ARG A 139 22.76 -2.40 -10.62
C ARG A 139 22.37 -3.68 -9.89
N LEU A 140 21.40 -4.42 -10.44
CA LEU A 140 20.95 -5.71 -9.94
C LEU A 140 21.51 -6.85 -10.81
N HIS A 141 22.10 -7.87 -10.19
CA HIS A 141 22.54 -9.09 -10.86
C HIS A 141 21.43 -10.13 -10.84
N LEU A 142 21.12 -10.71 -12.00
CA LEU A 142 20.12 -11.76 -12.17
C LEU A 142 20.79 -13.00 -12.76
N GLU A 143 20.75 -14.13 -12.06
CA GLU A 143 21.45 -15.35 -12.43
C GLU A 143 20.97 -15.95 -13.76
N ASN A 144 19.69 -15.77 -14.09
CA ASN A 144 19.09 -16.31 -15.31
C ASN A 144 17.78 -15.58 -15.64
N VAL A 145 17.18 -15.94 -16.79
CA VAL A 145 15.95 -15.31 -17.28
C VAL A 145 14.70 -15.53 -16.39
N LYS A 146 14.70 -16.52 -15.52
CA LYS A 146 13.57 -16.78 -14.60
C LYS A 146 13.32 -15.60 -13.66
N PHE A 147 14.37 -14.89 -13.26
CA PHE A 147 14.29 -13.68 -12.42
C PHE A 147 13.55 -12.53 -13.09
N LEU A 148 13.45 -12.53 -14.41
CA LEU A 148 12.66 -11.57 -15.19
C LEU A 148 11.23 -12.08 -15.45
N LYS A 149 11.04 -13.38 -15.57
CA LYS A 149 9.72 -13.99 -15.82
C LYS A 149 8.87 -14.15 -14.57
N GLN A 150 9.50 -14.36 -13.43
CA GLN A 150 8.82 -14.58 -12.14
C GLN A 150 9.07 -13.37 -11.22
N GLN A 151 8.03 -12.59 -10.98
CA GLN A 151 8.11 -11.39 -10.16
C GLN A 151 8.64 -11.67 -8.74
N SER A 152 8.30 -12.83 -8.15
CA SER A 152 8.78 -13.22 -6.82
C SER A 152 10.31 -13.38 -6.76
N LEU A 153 10.92 -13.97 -7.78
CA LEU A 153 12.38 -14.11 -7.86
C LEU A 153 13.07 -12.76 -8.05
N PHE A 154 12.48 -11.87 -8.86
CA PHE A 154 12.97 -10.50 -8.97
C PHE A 154 12.92 -9.75 -7.63
N GLN A 155 11.84 -9.87 -6.89
CA GLN A 155 11.70 -9.26 -5.56
C GLN A 155 12.74 -9.81 -4.57
N GLU A 156 12.99 -11.12 -4.59
CA GLU A 156 14.06 -11.74 -3.75
C GLU A 156 15.43 -11.17 -4.09
N ALA A 157 15.78 -11.05 -5.38
CA ALA A 157 17.04 -10.46 -5.81
C ALA A 157 17.19 -9.00 -5.35
N CYS A 158 16.12 -8.21 -5.43
CA CYS A 158 16.12 -6.84 -4.92
C CYS A 158 16.33 -6.79 -3.40
N MET A 159 15.69 -7.68 -2.64
CA MET A 159 15.85 -7.76 -1.19
C MET A 159 17.28 -8.14 -0.79
N GLU A 160 17.90 -9.10 -1.50
CA GLU A 160 19.24 -9.56 -1.19
C GLU A 160 20.33 -8.56 -1.57
N GLN A 161 20.18 -7.87 -2.70
CA GLN A 161 21.24 -7.03 -3.26
C GLN A 161 21.04 -5.54 -3.02
N LEU A 162 19.80 -5.06 -2.90
CA LEU A 162 19.44 -3.65 -2.81
C LEU A 162 18.69 -3.28 -1.51
N ASP A 163 18.49 -4.25 -0.61
CA ASP A 163 17.84 -4.07 0.69
C ASP A 163 16.42 -3.48 0.63
N PHE A 164 15.69 -3.67 -0.47
CA PHE A 164 14.29 -3.28 -0.56
C PHE A 164 13.47 -4.31 -1.36
N LYS A 165 12.17 -4.37 -1.06
CA LYS A 165 11.22 -5.22 -1.79
C LYS A 165 10.33 -4.35 -2.67
N PRO A 166 10.44 -4.46 -4.02
CA PRO A 166 9.50 -3.82 -4.92
C PRO A 166 8.05 -4.24 -4.64
N PRO A 167 7.06 -3.35 -4.84
CA PRO A 167 5.66 -3.71 -4.68
C PRO A 167 5.26 -4.80 -5.67
N THR A 168 4.33 -5.66 -5.26
CA THR A 168 3.77 -6.67 -6.14
C THR A 168 2.76 -6.02 -7.09
N VAL A 169 2.97 -6.20 -8.39
CA VAL A 169 2.03 -5.77 -9.43
C VAL A 169 1.26 -6.97 -10.00
N LYS A 170 0.14 -6.71 -10.68
CA LYS A 170 -0.62 -7.78 -11.33
C LYS A 170 0.23 -8.46 -12.42
N PRO A 171 0.03 -9.76 -12.69
CA PRO A 171 0.81 -10.48 -13.71
C PRO A 171 0.85 -9.78 -15.07
N LYS A 172 -0.27 -9.24 -15.52
CA LYS A 172 -0.35 -8.47 -16.78
C LYS A 172 0.52 -7.22 -16.76
N ASP A 173 0.54 -6.51 -15.63
CA ASP A 173 1.34 -5.30 -15.47
C ASP A 173 2.84 -5.63 -15.40
N TRP A 174 3.19 -6.75 -14.75
CA TRP A 174 4.54 -7.28 -14.75
C TRP A 174 5.04 -7.59 -16.17
N ASP A 175 4.24 -8.27 -16.97
CA ASP A 175 4.56 -8.57 -18.36
C ASP A 175 4.74 -7.29 -19.20
N MET A 176 3.90 -6.28 -18.97
CA MET A 176 4.02 -4.98 -19.65
C MET A 176 5.31 -4.23 -19.30
N ILE A 177 5.83 -4.43 -18.08
CA ILE A 177 7.11 -3.84 -17.64
C ILE A 177 8.30 -4.60 -18.22
N ILE A 178 8.27 -5.92 -18.16
CA ILE A 178 9.43 -6.77 -18.48
C ILE A 178 9.59 -7.02 -19.99
N ASN A 179 8.50 -7.20 -20.73
CA ASN A 179 8.59 -7.54 -22.16
C ASN A 179 9.33 -6.50 -23.00
N PRO A 180 9.14 -5.19 -22.83
CA PRO A 180 9.94 -4.19 -23.56
C PRO A 180 11.43 -4.25 -23.22
N LEU A 181 11.78 -4.51 -21.95
CA LEU A 181 13.18 -4.67 -21.52
C LEU A 181 13.81 -5.89 -22.17
N MET A 182 13.12 -7.02 -22.17
CA MET A 182 13.62 -8.25 -22.80
C MET A 182 13.74 -8.12 -24.31
N LYS A 183 12.86 -7.38 -24.98
CA LYS A 183 12.92 -7.13 -26.41
C LYS A 183 14.10 -6.24 -26.80
N ASN A 184 14.44 -5.28 -25.94
CA ASN A 184 15.45 -4.24 -26.21
C ASN A 184 16.72 -4.43 -25.38
N HIS A 185 16.96 -5.64 -24.83
CA HIS A 185 18.17 -5.88 -24.05
C HIS A 185 19.44 -5.71 -24.88
N GLU A 186 20.48 -5.21 -24.22
CA GLU A 186 21.82 -5.08 -24.81
C GLU A 186 22.61 -6.37 -24.56
N PRO A 187 23.04 -7.09 -25.61
CA PRO A 187 23.96 -8.19 -25.47
C PRO A 187 25.39 -7.65 -25.21
N VAL A 188 26.02 -8.16 -24.16
CA VAL A 188 27.36 -7.75 -23.75
C VAL A 188 28.28 -8.98 -23.72
N GLU A 189 29.48 -8.85 -24.26
CA GLU A 189 30.48 -9.91 -24.19
C GLU A 189 30.92 -10.12 -22.73
N ALA A 190 31.15 -11.39 -22.36
CA ALA A 190 31.65 -11.71 -21.03
C ALA A 190 33.04 -11.10 -20.82
N PRO A 191 33.35 -10.60 -19.58
CA PRO A 191 34.71 -10.19 -19.27
C PRO A 191 35.71 -11.30 -19.51
N GLU A 192 36.93 -10.97 -19.96
CA GLU A 192 38.04 -11.94 -20.12
C GLU A 192 38.29 -12.68 -18.78
N GLY A 193 38.45 -14.01 -18.87
CA GLY A 193 38.72 -14.86 -17.70
C GLY A 193 37.48 -15.39 -16.95
N VAL A 194 36.28 -15.06 -17.40
CA VAL A 194 35.03 -15.64 -16.92
C VAL A 194 34.61 -16.80 -17.82
N THR A 195 34.63 -17.98 -17.30
CA THR A 195 34.17 -19.21 -17.99
C THR A 195 32.79 -19.64 -17.51
#